data_c33fc44a9a9bc8309c52033c356fa83c
#
_entry.id   c33fc44a9a9bc8309c52033c356fa83c
#
_cell.length_a   1.000
_cell.length_b   1.000
_cell.length_c   1.000
_cell.angle_alpha   90.00
_cell.angle_beta   90.00
_cell.angle_gamma   90.00
#
_symmetry.space_group_name_H-M   'P 1'
#
loop_
_entity.id
_entity.type
_entity.pdbx_description
1 polymer ?
#
loop_
_entity_poly.entity_id
_entity_poly.type
_entity_poly.pdbx_seq_one_letter_code
_entity_poly.pdbx_strand_id
1 'polypeptide(L)'
;MTASLTTDRSRSPGRMLWRAVGLDTGLGDQRQTRLARSVVSVLSVIVVMDYADRNALGAVAPSLRTDLHLDLVQLGYLGAAFGLVGGIATLGAGVLIDRLPRLRLLAGSALLWAVAMLATGAAQSLLWLLLARSALSVVLATVGPAYPSLVGDTVPPAARGRALGVIDSGQLVGVGVGVGAVAVALGSWRYAFWSLAIPALVLAYVLARLPEPRRRGSGDARNASLREVAAQLWRIPTAVRVVVATAVGSYYLAGASSFSVLFAVARYHVSTPVADLALLALGVGALAGVIAGSRISDRLSAEHHASRRLDRAAQGYVLTAVFWLPALIVHSLLLALPFLIIGSAALAATIPTLDAVRLDVVPPAIRGRAEAVRTLARALAEGGAPLVFGAVAALAGGGDDHGLQVAFLVTLPGLVATGALLLLAGRSFDGDRQRVLDANADDAG
;
A
#
# COMPACT_ATOMS: atom_id res chain seq x y z
N MET A 1 11.58 17.92 -54.55
CA MET A 1 11.13 16.62 -53.96
C MET A 1 11.56 16.61 -52.48
N THR A 2 10.77 17.22 -51.60
CA THR A 2 11.04 17.31 -50.15
C THR A 2 10.02 16.43 -49.44
N ALA A 3 10.46 15.25 -49.02
CA ALA A 3 9.67 14.34 -48.20
C ALA A 3 9.58 14.90 -46.79
N SER A 4 8.40 15.33 -46.36
CA SER A 4 8.10 15.71 -45.00
C SER A 4 8.08 14.47 -44.13
N LEU A 5 9.06 14.31 -43.28
CA LEU A 5 9.06 13.33 -42.15
C LEU A 5 8.03 13.79 -41.13
N THR A 6 6.78 13.41 -41.31
CA THR A 6 5.78 13.45 -40.25
C THR A 6 6.11 12.32 -39.27
N THR A 7 6.88 12.64 -38.23
CA THR A 7 7.06 11.75 -37.07
C THR A 7 5.69 11.40 -36.49
N ASP A 8 5.32 10.14 -36.61
CA ASP A 8 4.08 9.58 -36.09
C ASP A 8 4.04 9.74 -34.56
N ARG A 9 3.51 10.86 -34.10
CA ARG A 9 3.31 11.19 -32.69
C ARG A 9 2.27 10.27 -31.98
N SER A 10 1.67 9.32 -32.71
CA SER A 10 0.62 8.42 -32.19
C SER A 10 1.16 7.28 -31.31
N ARG A 11 2.46 6.98 -31.36
CA ARG A 11 3.10 5.82 -30.71
C ARG A 11 3.93 6.15 -29.45
N SER A 12 3.74 7.33 -28.82
CA SER A 12 4.46 7.59 -27.57
C SER A 12 3.97 6.64 -26.46
N PRO A 13 4.87 6.04 -25.64
CA PRO A 13 4.51 5.12 -24.56
C PRO A 13 3.47 5.69 -23.58
N GLY A 14 3.53 7.02 -23.35
CA GLY A 14 2.56 7.71 -22.52
C GLY A 14 1.13 7.70 -23.10
N ARG A 15 0.96 7.79 -24.43
CA ARG A 15 -0.38 7.70 -25.03
C ARG A 15 -0.96 6.30 -24.99
N MET A 16 -0.12 5.27 -25.11
CA MET A 16 -0.56 3.87 -24.96
C MET A 16 -1.12 3.60 -23.57
N LEU A 17 -0.44 4.08 -22.52
CA LEU A 17 -0.92 3.97 -21.14
C LEU A 17 -2.30 4.63 -20.97
N TRP A 18 -2.46 5.87 -21.46
CA TRP A 18 -3.72 6.61 -21.32
C TRP A 18 -4.88 6.03 -22.12
N ARG A 19 -4.59 5.41 -23.28
CA ARG A 19 -5.59 4.61 -24.03
C ARG A 19 -6.00 3.36 -23.25
N ALA A 20 -5.04 2.64 -22.66
CA ALA A 20 -5.31 1.47 -21.85
C ALA A 20 -6.17 1.81 -20.61
N VAL A 21 -5.95 2.98 -20.00
CA VAL A 21 -6.76 3.51 -18.87
C VAL A 21 -8.13 4.03 -19.36
N GLY A 22 -8.35 4.21 -20.66
CA GLY A 22 -9.63 4.73 -21.20
C GLY A 22 -9.81 6.24 -21.00
N LEU A 23 -8.74 6.98 -20.74
CA LEU A 23 -8.75 8.44 -20.61
C LEU A 23 -8.53 9.17 -21.95
N ASP A 24 -8.34 8.44 -23.06
CA ASP A 24 -8.19 9.01 -24.40
C ASP A 24 -9.53 9.16 -25.17
N THR A 25 -10.57 8.45 -24.80
CA THR A 25 -11.76 8.27 -25.65
C THR A 25 -13.10 8.71 -25.02
N GLY A 26 -13.11 9.18 -23.75
CA GLY A 26 -14.38 9.32 -23.01
C GLY A 26 -14.75 10.74 -22.58
N LEU A 27 -13.88 11.71 -22.75
CA LEU A 27 -14.14 13.10 -22.36
C LEU A 27 -14.14 13.95 -23.63
N GLY A 28 -15.31 14.45 -24.05
CA GLY A 28 -15.46 15.32 -25.20
C GLY A 28 -14.70 16.65 -25.09
N ASP A 29 -14.17 16.99 -23.89
CA ASP A 29 -13.36 18.17 -23.64
C ASP A 29 -11.88 17.77 -23.37
N GLN A 30 -10.99 18.23 -24.25
CA GLN A 30 -9.55 18.02 -24.12
C GLN A 30 -8.96 18.57 -22.81
N ARG A 31 -9.57 19.62 -22.27
CA ARG A 31 -9.14 20.24 -21.01
C ARG A 31 -9.43 19.34 -19.81
N GLN A 32 -10.60 18.71 -19.77
CA GLN A 32 -10.95 17.72 -18.74
C GLN A 32 -10.08 16.47 -18.83
N THR A 33 -9.80 15.99 -20.03
CA THR A 33 -8.91 14.85 -20.26
C THR A 33 -7.50 15.13 -19.76
N ARG A 34 -6.94 16.31 -20.02
CA ARG A 34 -5.62 16.71 -19.52
C ARG A 34 -5.60 16.78 -17.99
N LEU A 35 -6.62 17.39 -17.39
CA LEU A 35 -6.73 17.47 -15.94
C LEU A 35 -6.79 16.08 -15.29
N ALA A 36 -7.63 15.17 -15.80
CA ALA A 36 -7.74 13.81 -15.29
C ALA A 36 -6.40 13.06 -15.37
N ARG A 37 -5.68 13.16 -16.49
CA ARG A 37 -4.34 12.57 -16.64
C ARG A 37 -3.35 13.15 -15.64
N SER A 38 -3.31 14.48 -15.49
CA SER A 38 -2.41 15.13 -14.54
C SER A 38 -2.71 14.71 -13.11
N VAL A 39 -3.99 14.63 -12.73
CA VAL A 39 -4.39 14.18 -11.39
C VAL A 39 -3.98 12.73 -11.16
N VAL A 40 -4.27 11.81 -12.08
CA VAL A 40 -3.88 10.39 -11.95
C VAL A 40 -2.35 10.26 -11.88
N SER A 41 -1.59 10.96 -12.74
CA SER A 41 -0.11 10.93 -12.70
C SER A 41 0.44 11.38 -11.36
N VAL A 42 -0.04 12.53 -10.87
CA VAL A 42 0.44 13.09 -9.59
C VAL A 42 0.09 12.19 -8.42
N LEU A 43 -1.14 11.63 -8.40
CA LEU A 43 -1.55 10.68 -7.36
C LEU A 43 -0.72 9.39 -7.41
N SER A 44 -0.38 8.88 -8.60
CA SER A 44 0.53 7.74 -8.74
C SER A 44 1.91 8.05 -8.18
N VAL A 45 2.47 9.24 -8.44
CA VAL A 45 3.74 9.66 -7.87
C VAL A 45 3.67 9.78 -6.34
N ILE A 46 2.57 10.29 -5.79
CA ILE A 46 2.36 10.35 -4.32
C ILE A 46 2.42 8.93 -3.73
N VAL A 47 1.72 7.96 -4.33
CA VAL A 47 1.71 6.58 -3.85
C VAL A 47 3.10 5.94 -3.98
N VAL A 48 3.80 6.15 -5.11
CA VAL A 48 5.20 5.72 -5.27
C VAL A 48 6.07 6.24 -4.13
N MET A 49 5.96 7.53 -3.82
CA MET A 49 6.80 8.16 -2.80
C MET A 49 6.44 7.72 -1.37
N ASP A 50 5.14 7.54 -1.04
CA ASP A 50 4.71 7.02 0.26
C ASP A 50 5.30 5.63 0.52
N TYR A 51 5.21 4.74 -0.47
CA TYR A 51 5.77 3.40 -0.36
C TYR A 51 7.31 3.37 -0.43
N ALA A 52 7.92 4.30 -1.18
CA ALA A 52 9.38 4.46 -1.20
C ALA A 52 9.91 4.85 0.19
N ASP A 53 9.28 5.81 0.86
CA ASP A 53 9.67 6.23 2.19
C ASP A 53 9.51 5.11 3.23
N ARG A 54 8.38 4.42 3.24
CA ARG A 54 8.12 3.31 4.16
C ARG A 54 9.18 2.20 4.03
N ASN A 55 9.53 1.85 2.80
CA ASN A 55 10.49 0.78 2.54
C ASN A 55 11.95 1.24 2.73
N ALA A 56 12.26 2.53 2.49
CA ALA A 56 13.57 3.07 2.77
C ALA A 56 13.94 2.94 4.26
N LEU A 57 13.00 3.16 5.19
CA LEU A 57 13.26 2.99 6.62
C LEU A 57 13.68 1.56 6.96
N GLY A 58 12.99 0.55 6.43
CA GLY A 58 13.35 -0.86 6.62
C GLY A 58 14.72 -1.20 6.00
N ALA A 59 14.99 -0.67 4.81
CA ALA A 59 16.26 -0.90 4.10
C ALA A 59 17.46 -0.26 4.82
N VAL A 60 17.30 0.92 5.44
CA VAL A 60 18.37 1.57 6.22
C VAL A 60 18.47 1.05 7.66
N ALA A 61 17.58 0.18 8.12
CA ALA A 61 17.51 -0.24 9.53
C ALA A 61 18.87 -0.72 10.09
N PRO A 62 19.70 -1.52 9.38
CA PRO A 62 21.01 -1.92 9.87
C PRO A 62 21.95 -0.72 10.11
N SER A 63 22.05 0.18 9.15
CA SER A 63 22.92 1.37 9.22
C SER A 63 22.42 2.37 10.28
N LEU A 64 21.10 2.55 10.37
CA LEU A 64 20.46 3.40 11.37
C LEU A 64 20.71 2.90 12.80
N ARG A 65 20.62 1.59 12.97
CA ARG A 65 20.87 0.93 14.25
C ARG A 65 22.31 1.11 14.72
N THR A 66 23.29 0.94 13.83
CA THR A 66 24.69 1.10 14.18
C THR A 66 25.07 2.56 14.47
N ASP A 67 24.55 3.51 13.69
CA ASP A 67 24.89 4.92 13.80
C ASP A 67 24.27 5.59 15.05
N LEU A 68 23.04 5.24 15.39
CA LEU A 68 22.31 5.79 16.53
C LEU A 68 22.25 4.85 17.76
N HIS A 69 22.97 3.72 17.70
CA HIS A 69 23.03 2.70 18.77
C HIS A 69 21.64 2.21 19.24
N LEU A 70 20.73 1.97 18.27
CA LEU A 70 19.36 1.56 18.58
C LEU A 70 19.26 0.05 18.82
N ASP A 71 18.43 -0.33 19.78
CA ASP A 71 18.01 -1.72 19.95
C ASP A 71 16.82 -2.10 19.06
N LEU A 72 16.44 -3.38 19.04
CA LEU A 72 15.35 -3.89 18.20
C LEU A 72 13.97 -3.32 18.61
N VAL A 73 13.77 -3.06 19.90
CA VAL A 73 12.53 -2.48 20.42
C VAL A 73 12.40 -1.01 19.95
N GLN A 74 13.51 -0.26 20.00
CA GLN A 74 13.57 1.12 19.56
C GLN A 74 13.31 1.25 18.05
N LEU A 75 13.80 0.32 17.24
CA LEU A 75 13.41 0.23 15.82
C LEU A 75 11.91 -0.07 15.65
N GLY A 76 11.37 -0.92 16.49
CA GLY A 76 9.94 -1.19 16.57
C GLY A 76 9.12 0.06 16.88
N TYR A 77 9.58 0.92 17.79
CA TYR A 77 8.93 2.21 18.10
C TYR A 77 8.85 3.12 16.88
N LEU A 78 9.88 3.16 16.03
CA LEU A 78 9.86 4.00 14.80
C LEU A 78 8.76 3.56 13.83
N GLY A 79 8.63 2.25 13.58
CA GLY A 79 7.57 1.72 12.75
C GLY A 79 6.18 1.92 13.36
N ALA A 80 6.05 1.66 14.67
CA ALA A 80 4.79 1.81 15.39
C ALA A 80 4.34 3.28 15.46
N ALA A 81 5.24 4.21 15.75
CA ALA A 81 4.92 5.64 15.77
C ALA A 81 4.39 6.11 14.42
N PHE A 82 5.03 5.70 13.32
CA PHE A 82 4.57 6.02 11.97
C PHE A 82 3.16 5.47 11.70
N GLY A 83 2.93 4.18 11.96
CA GLY A 83 1.65 3.53 11.68
C GLY A 83 0.51 4.01 12.57
N LEU A 84 0.72 4.07 13.90
CA LEU A 84 -0.33 4.44 14.85
C LEU A 84 -0.69 5.93 14.76
N VAL A 85 0.31 6.82 14.73
CA VAL A 85 0.06 8.25 14.62
C VAL A 85 -0.61 8.59 13.29
N GLY A 86 -0.16 8.00 12.18
CA GLY A 86 -0.77 8.17 10.85
C GLY A 86 -2.20 7.62 10.80
N GLY A 87 -2.43 6.44 11.37
CA GLY A 87 -3.76 5.84 11.45
C GLY A 87 -4.76 6.74 12.19
N ILE A 88 -4.38 7.28 13.35
CA ILE A 88 -5.21 8.21 14.13
C ILE A 88 -5.40 9.52 13.35
N ALA A 89 -4.35 10.05 12.75
CA ALA A 89 -4.41 11.30 11.98
C ALA A 89 -5.34 11.21 10.76
N THR A 90 -5.51 10.02 10.17
CA THR A 90 -6.41 9.80 9.02
C THR A 90 -7.86 10.18 9.35
N LEU A 91 -8.30 10.03 10.62
CA LEU A 91 -9.64 10.43 11.04
C LEU A 91 -9.87 11.95 10.89
N GLY A 92 -8.87 12.74 11.28
CA GLY A 92 -8.91 14.20 11.12
C GLY A 92 -8.68 14.65 9.67
N ALA A 93 -7.82 13.95 8.95
CA ALA A 93 -7.49 14.24 7.56
C ALA A 93 -8.71 14.15 6.64
N GLY A 94 -9.62 13.20 6.85
CA GLY A 94 -10.88 13.10 6.12
C GLY A 94 -11.71 14.37 6.21
N VAL A 95 -11.86 14.92 7.43
CA VAL A 95 -12.60 16.18 7.66
C VAL A 95 -11.90 17.37 6.97
N LEU A 96 -10.56 17.41 7.01
CA LEU A 96 -9.78 18.48 6.41
C LEU A 96 -9.92 18.50 4.89
N ILE A 97 -9.90 17.33 4.25
CA ILE A 97 -10.09 17.17 2.81
C ILE A 97 -11.49 17.58 2.36
N ASP A 98 -12.49 17.37 3.20
CA ASP A 98 -13.86 17.78 2.89
C ASP A 98 -14.03 19.30 2.92
N ARG A 99 -13.27 20.00 3.74
CA ARG A 99 -13.38 21.46 3.95
C ARG A 99 -12.46 22.30 3.07
N LEU A 100 -11.24 21.80 2.75
CA LEU A 100 -10.22 22.55 2.03
C LEU A 100 -10.13 22.14 0.55
N PRO A 101 -9.55 23.00 -0.32
CA PRO A 101 -9.17 22.62 -1.68
C PRO A 101 -8.16 21.49 -1.64
N ARG A 102 -8.50 20.32 -2.22
CA ARG A 102 -7.75 19.06 -2.06
C ARG A 102 -6.35 19.11 -2.65
N LEU A 103 -6.19 19.70 -3.85
CA LEU A 103 -4.87 19.81 -4.47
C LEU A 103 -3.95 20.78 -3.71
N ARG A 104 -4.49 21.87 -3.15
CA ARG A 104 -3.72 22.80 -2.31
C ARG A 104 -3.33 22.16 -0.99
N LEU A 105 -4.25 21.38 -0.39
CA LEU A 105 -3.96 20.62 0.82
C LEU A 105 -2.83 19.61 0.57
N LEU A 106 -2.92 18.82 -0.53
CA LEU A 106 -1.88 17.88 -0.92
C LEU A 106 -0.55 18.58 -1.27
N ALA A 107 -0.57 19.78 -1.84
CA ALA A 107 0.63 20.57 -2.08
C ALA A 107 1.32 20.98 -0.77
N GLY A 108 0.55 21.47 0.20
CA GLY A 108 1.04 21.77 1.55
C GLY A 108 1.57 20.50 2.24
N SER A 109 0.87 19.39 2.14
CA SER A 109 1.31 18.10 2.66
C SER A 109 2.61 17.64 2.01
N ALA A 110 2.77 17.76 0.69
CA ALA A 110 4.01 17.39 0.00
C ALA A 110 5.21 18.28 0.41
N LEU A 111 4.98 19.57 0.67
CA LEU A 111 6.00 20.46 1.19
C LEU A 111 6.44 20.06 2.62
N LEU A 112 5.47 19.82 3.51
CA LEU A 112 5.74 19.34 4.87
C LEU A 112 6.40 17.97 4.87
N TRP A 113 6.05 17.11 3.91
CA TRP A 113 6.71 15.83 3.69
C TRP A 113 8.19 16.02 3.37
N ALA A 114 8.53 16.92 2.43
CA ALA A 114 9.93 17.22 2.13
C ALA A 114 10.71 17.71 3.37
N VAL A 115 10.10 18.59 4.18
CA VAL A 115 10.69 19.05 5.44
C VAL A 115 10.90 17.89 6.41
N ALA A 116 9.92 17.00 6.55
CA ALA A 116 10.03 15.82 7.42
C ALA A 116 11.10 14.83 6.95
N MET A 117 11.28 14.67 5.62
CA MET A 117 12.39 13.89 5.05
C MET A 117 13.75 14.49 5.37
N LEU A 118 13.90 15.80 5.21
CA LEU A 118 15.13 16.50 5.57
C LEU A 118 15.42 16.37 7.07
N ALA A 119 14.38 16.52 7.91
CA ALA A 119 14.50 16.34 9.36
C ALA A 119 14.87 14.89 9.74
N THR A 120 14.30 13.90 9.05
CA THR A 120 14.63 12.48 9.24
C THR A 120 16.12 12.23 8.95
N GLY A 121 16.64 12.71 7.82
CA GLY A 121 18.05 12.57 7.45
C GLY A 121 19.01 13.37 8.36
N ALA A 122 18.52 14.42 9.01
CA ALA A 122 19.31 15.22 9.97
C ALA A 122 19.27 14.67 11.41
N ALA A 123 18.54 13.55 11.65
CA ALA A 123 18.34 13.03 12.99
C ALA A 123 19.64 12.55 13.65
N GLN A 124 19.80 12.90 14.93
CA GLN A 124 20.94 12.54 15.78
C GLN A 124 20.54 11.70 17.00
N SER A 125 19.24 11.47 17.19
CA SER A 125 18.71 10.69 18.31
C SER A 125 17.40 9.99 17.94
N LEU A 126 17.05 8.96 18.72
CA LEU A 126 15.76 8.25 18.60
C LEU A 126 14.58 9.22 18.74
N LEU A 127 14.62 10.14 19.74
CA LEU A 127 13.53 11.08 19.95
C LEU A 127 13.31 11.99 18.74
N TRP A 128 14.40 12.49 18.15
CA TRP A 128 14.31 13.29 16.93
C TRP A 128 13.66 12.50 15.77
N LEU A 129 14.12 11.25 15.57
CA LEU A 129 13.53 10.37 14.57
C LEU A 129 12.04 10.11 14.80
N LEU A 130 11.65 9.80 16.04
CA LEU A 130 10.25 9.59 16.40
C LEU A 130 9.40 10.81 16.10
N LEU A 131 9.86 12.01 16.43
CA LEU A 131 9.15 13.26 16.14
C LEU A 131 9.04 13.52 14.64
N ALA A 132 10.14 13.38 13.88
CA ALA A 132 10.16 13.59 12.44
C ALA A 132 9.25 12.57 11.72
N ARG A 133 9.31 11.29 12.10
CA ARG A 133 8.49 10.20 11.52
C ARG A 133 7.02 10.33 11.88
N SER A 134 6.72 10.75 13.12
CA SER A 134 5.33 11.02 13.55
C SER A 134 4.74 12.22 12.80
N ALA A 135 5.49 13.31 12.67
CA ALA A 135 5.06 14.47 11.89
C ALA A 135 4.79 14.08 10.43
N LEU A 136 5.68 13.28 9.83
CA LEU A 136 5.53 12.77 8.48
C LEU A 136 4.24 11.95 8.33
N SER A 137 3.96 11.04 9.26
CA SER A 137 2.78 10.18 9.19
C SER A 137 1.46 10.97 9.28
N VAL A 138 1.42 12.06 10.06
CA VAL A 138 0.28 13.00 10.10
C VAL A 138 0.07 13.66 8.74
N VAL A 139 1.15 14.09 8.10
CA VAL A 139 1.09 14.71 6.77
C VAL A 139 0.57 13.73 5.72
N LEU A 140 1.09 12.50 5.71
CA LEU A 140 0.70 11.45 4.77
C LEU A 140 -0.72 10.94 4.99
N ALA A 141 -1.29 11.10 6.18
CA ALA A 141 -2.67 10.74 6.48
C ALA A 141 -3.70 11.42 5.57
N THR A 142 -3.35 12.58 4.95
CA THR A 142 -4.21 13.29 4.00
C THR A 142 -4.33 12.58 2.64
N VAL A 143 -3.36 11.75 2.26
CA VAL A 143 -3.29 11.11 0.94
C VAL A 143 -4.42 10.12 0.74
N GLY A 144 -4.63 9.22 1.70
CA GLY A 144 -5.61 8.14 1.62
C GLY A 144 -7.02 8.60 1.25
N PRO A 145 -7.65 9.56 1.97
CA PRO A 145 -8.96 10.07 1.63
C PRO A 145 -9.00 10.95 0.38
N ALA A 146 -7.87 11.60 0.02
CA ALA A 146 -7.82 12.55 -1.10
C ALA A 146 -7.91 11.87 -2.47
N TYR A 147 -7.20 10.74 -2.68
CA TYR A 147 -7.09 10.18 -4.01
C TYR A 147 -8.41 9.59 -4.55
N PRO A 148 -9.24 8.83 -3.80
CA PRO A 148 -10.52 8.36 -4.31
C PRO A 148 -11.47 9.53 -4.62
N SER A 149 -11.44 10.58 -3.80
CA SER A 149 -12.24 11.79 -3.99
C SER A 149 -11.85 12.53 -5.28
N LEU A 150 -10.55 12.74 -5.53
CA LEU A 150 -10.07 13.39 -6.75
C LEU A 150 -10.34 12.57 -8.01
N VAL A 151 -10.14 11.25 -7.96
CA VAL A 151 -10.46 10.34 -9.06
C VAL A 151 -11.97 10.36 -9.35
N GLY A 152 -12.80 10.33 -8.30
CA GLY A 152 -14.26 10.39 -8.43
C GLY A 152 -14.76 11.63 -9.16
N ASP A 153 -14.11 12.79 -8.94
CA ASP A 153 -14.50 14.05 -9.55
C ASP A 153 -13.91 14.31 -10.94
N THR A 154 -12.75 13.74 -11.25
CA THR A 154 -12.01 14.02 -12.50
C THR A 154 -12.15 12.94 -13.55
N VAL A 155 -12.32 11.68 -13.12
CA VAL A 155 -12.31 10.51 -14.01
C VAL A 155 -13.75 10.02 -14.26
N PRO A 156 -14.12 9.71 -15.53
CA PRO A 156 -15.42 9.13 -15.85
C PRO A 156 -15.66 7.81 -15.12
N PRO A 157 -16.92 7.49 -14.71
CA PRO A 157 -17.23 6.28 -13.95
C PRO A 157 -16.67 4.98 -14.58
N ALA A 158 -16.76 4.83 -15.90
CA ALA A 158 -16.28 3.66 -16.63
C ALA A 158 -14.74 3.48 -16.60
N ALA A 159 -13.97 4.54 -16.28
CA ALA A 159 -12.50 4.51 -16.25
C ALA A 159 -11.92 4.56 -14.81
N ARG A 160 -12.76 4.79 -13.78
CA ARG A 160 -12.29 4.96 -12.39
C ARG A 160 -11.52 3.76 -11.87
N GLY A 161 -12.02 2.54 -12.09
CA GLY A 161 -11.35 1.33 -11.65
C GLY A 161 -9.94 1.19 -12.24
N ARG A 162 -9.79 1.47 -13.53
CA ARG A 162 -8.48 1.43 -14.21
C ARG A 162 -7.55 2.54 -13.72
N ALA A 163 -8.09 3.74 -13.48
CA ALA A 163 -7.30 4.85 -12.95
C ALA A 163 -6.78 4.55 -11.53
N LEU A 164 -7.63 3.99 -10.65
CA LEU A 164 -7.24 3.54 -9.32
C LEU A 164 -6.19 2.43 -9.40
N GLY A 165 -6.36 1.44 -10.30
CA GLY A 165 -5.36 0.39 -10.50
C GLY A 165 -3.99 0.92 -10.93
N VAL A 166 -3.93 1.97 -11.76
CA VAL A 166 -2.67 2.64 -12.13
C VAL A 166 -2.06 3.35 -10.92
N ILE A 167 -2.86 4.04 -10.11
CA ILE A 167 -2.39 4.70 -8.90
C ILE A 167 -1.84 3.66 -7.91
N ASP A 168 -2.56 2.58 -7.68
CA ASP A 168 -2.18 1.53 -6.74
C ASP A 168 -0.96 0.72 -7.21
N SER A 169 -0.73 0.59 -8.53
CA SER A 169 0.51 -0.01 -9.05
C SER A 169 1.77 0.78 -8.65
N GLY A 170 1.61 2.06 -8.30
CA GLY A 170 2.65 2.88 -7.70
C GLY A 170 3.24 2.32 -6.41
N GLN A 171 2.49 1.51 -5.67
CA GLN A 171 2.97 0.83 -4.45
C GLN A 171 4.17 -0.08 -4.77
N LEU A 172 4.07 -0.91 -5.82
CA LEU A 172 5.15 -1.81 -6.22
C LEU A 172 6.40 -1.05 -6.71
N VAL A 173 6.16 0.02 -7.49
CA VAL A 173 7.26 0.89 -7.94
C VAL A 173 7.91 1.59 -6.75
N GLY A 174 7.11 2.04 -5.78
CA GLY A 174 7.57 2.72 -4.57
C GLY A 174 8.48 1.85 -3.72
N VAL A 175 8.15 0.56 -3.54
CA VAL A 175 9.05 -0.39 -2.85
C VAL A 175 10.42 -0.42 -3.52
N GLY A 176 10.47 -0.57 -4.85
CA GLY A 176 11.72 -0.57 -5.61
C GLY A 176 12.50 0.74 -5.52
N VAL A 177 11.82 1.88 -5.58
CA VAL A 177 12.43 3.21 -5.46
C VAL A 177 13.00 3.42 -4.05
N GLY A 178 12.30 3.00 -3.00
CA GLY A 178 12.76 3.14 -1.61
C GLY A 178 14.03 2.36 -1.34
N VAL A 179 14.05 1.10 -1.75
CA VAL A 179 15.25 0.25 -1.66
C VAL A 179 16.38 0.78 -2.54
N GLY A 180 16.07 1.25 -3.76
CA GLY A 180 17.05 1.84 -4.68
C GLY A 180 17.65 3.13 -4.15
N ALA A 181 16.88 3.99 -3.47
CA ALA A 181 17.39 5.21 -2.86
C ALA A 181 18.48 4.92 -1.80
N VAL A 182 18.33 3.81 -1.07
CA VAL A 182 19.33 3.34 -0.10
C VAL A 182 20.59 2.83 -0.81
N ALA A 183 20.44 2.09 -1.91
CA ALA A 183 21.57 1.59 -2.69
C ALA A 183 22.43 2.73 -3.28
N VAL A 184 21.81 3.88 -3.61
CA VAL A 184 22.48 5.07 -4.14
C VAL A 184 23.00 5.99 -3.00
N ALA A 185 22.59 5.76 -1.76
CA ALA A 185 22.97 6.55 -0.60
C ALA A 185 24.43 6.29 -0.19
N LEU A 186 25.38 6.78 -0.97
CA LEU A 186 26.85 6.71 -0.87
C LEU A 186 27.36 6.81 0.58
N GLY A 187 27.33 5.71 1.33
CA GLY A 187 27.94 5.56 2.64
C GLY A 187 27.18 6.11 3.86
N SER A 188 26.05 6.78 3.70
CA SER A 188 25.22 7.25 4.82
C SER A 188 23.72 7.12 4.53
N TRP A 189 22.98 6.48 5.44
CA TRP A 189 21.53 6.34 5.39
C TRP A 189 20.80 7.71 5.30
N ARG A 190 21.41 8.78 5.74
CA ARG A 190 20.88 10.15 5.70
C ARG A 190 20.58 10.60 4.28
N TYR A 191 21.46 10.27 3.33
CA TYR A 191 21.29 10.64 1.92
C TYR A 191 20.08 9.98 1.28
N ALA A 192 19.65 8.79 1.74
CA ALA A 192 18.45 8.15 1.26
C ALA A 192 17.21 9.03 1.49
N PHE A 193 17.07 9.59 2.72
CA PHE A 193 15.94 10.48 3.02
C PHE A 193 16.07 11.85 2.36
N TRP A 194 17.27 12.41 2.29
CA TRP A 194 17.48 13.67 1.59
C TRP A 194 17.19 13.55 0.09
N SER A 195 17.54 12.44 -0.53
CA SER A 195 17.21 12.19 -1.95
C SER A 195 15.70 12.10 -2.19
N LEU A 196 14.93 11.51 -1.25
CA LEU A 196 13.48 11.45 -1.31
C LEU A 196 12.79 12.80 -1.05
N ALA A 197 13.47 13.75 -0.40
CA ALA A 197 12.95 15.12 -0.23
C ALA A 197 12.83 15.88 -1.56
N ILE A 198 13.74 15.62 -2.51
CA ILE A 198 13.76 16.33 -3.81
C ILE A 198 12.47 16.10 -4.60
N PRO A 199 12.03 14.84 -4.90
CA PRO A 199 10.79 14.62 -5.60
C PRO A 199 9.56 15.10 -4.83
N ALA A 200 9.59 15.13 -3.47
CA ALA A 200 8.52 15.72 -2.67
C ALA A 200 8.37 17.23 -2.91
N LEU A 201 9.47 17.96 -3.02
CA LEU A 201 9.46 19.39 -3.37
C LEU A 201 8.91 19.62 -4.79
N VAL A 202 9.35 18.81 -5.76
CA VAL A 202 8.84 18.88 -7.14
C VAL A 202 7.33 18.61 -7.15
N LEU A 203 6.89 17.61 -6.39
CA LEU A 203 5.48 17.25 -6.27
C LEU A 203 4.66 18.40 -5.65
N ALA A 204 5.15 19.03 -4.59
CA ALA A 204 4.52 20.19 -3.97
C ALA A 204 4.32 21.33 -4.98
N TYR A 205 5.37 21.64 -5.77
CA TYR A 205 5.30 22.65 -6.81
C TYR A 205 4.28 22.30 -7.91
N VAL A 206 4.29 21.06 -8.41
CA VAL A 206 3.35 20.61 -9.44
C VAL A 206 1.91 20.67 -8.94
N LEU A 207 1.65 20.16 -7.73
CA LEU A 207 0.32 20.20 -7.11
C LEU A 207 -0.21 21.63 -6.93
N ALA A 208 0.66 22.57 -6.51
CA ALA A 208 0.29 23.98 -6.34
C ALA A 208 -0.09 24.67 -7.67
N ARG A 209 0.39 24.15 -8.81
CA ARG A 209 0.10 24.69 -10.17
C ARG A 209 -1.12 24.05 -10.82
N LEU A 210 -1.62 22.92 -10.31
CA LEU A 210 -2.80 22.26 -10.89
C LEU A 210 -4.08 22.99 -10.48
N PRO A 211 -5.02 23.18 -11.43
CA PRO A 211 -6.33 23.76 -11.11
C PRO A 211 -7.15 22.79 -10.27
N GLU A 212 -7.77 23.30 -9.20
CA GLU A 212 -8.63 22.49 -8.32
C GLU A 212 -9.84 21.97 -9.10
N PRO A 213 -10.08 20.65 -9.14
CA PRO A 213 -11.25 20.08 -9.79
C PRO A 213 -12.54 20.51 -9.07
N ARG A 214 -13.59 20.83 -9.84
CA ARG A 214 -14.91 21.09 -9.28
C ARG A 214 -15.42 19.81 -8.60
N ARG A 215 -15.94 19.95 -7.37
CA ARG A 215 -16.54 18.83 -6.65
C ARG A 215 -17.84 18.41 -7.34
N ARG A 216 -17.91 17.15 -7.75
CA ARG A 216 -19.12 16.53 -8.30
C ARG A 216 -19.77 15.71 -7.19
N GLY A 217 -20.91 16.13 -6.68
CA GLY A 217 -21.69 15.34 -5.73
C GLY A 217 -22.49 16.18 -4.75
N SER A 218 -23.77 15.89 -4.68
CA SER A 218 -24.75 16.44 -3.75
C SER A 218 -24.53 15.93 -2.32
N GLY A 219 -24.85 16.75 -1.36
CA GLY A 219 -24.54 16.61 0.06
C GLY A 219 -25.10 15.38 0.81
N ASP A 220 -26.04 14.62 0.28
CA ASP A 220 -26.76 13.60 1.06
C ASP A 220 -25.94 12.33 1.36
N ALA A 221 -25.02 11.95 0.47
CA ALA A 221 -24.10 10.85 0.75
C ALA A 221 -22.99 11.19 1.76
N ARG A 222 -22.84 12.47 2.16
CA ARG A 222 -21.83 12.99 3.10
C ARG A 222 -22.22 12.89 4.57
N ASN A 223 -23.48 12.63 4.90
CA ASN A 223 -23.99 12.80 6.26
C ASN A 223 -23.91 11.55 7.14
N ALA A 224 -23.72 10.33 6.58
CA ALA A 224 -23.54 9.16 7.43
C ALA A 224 -22.16 9.17 8.09
N SER A 225 -22.11 9.06 9.40
CA SER A 225 -20.88 8.99 10.17
C SER A 225 -20.12 7.69 9.89
N LEU A 226 -18.77 7.69 10.05
CA LEU A 226 -17.98 6.46 9.97
C LEU A 226 -18.49 5.36 10.91
N ARG A 227 -19.08 5.75 12.06
CA ARG A 227 -19.69 4.83 13.01
C ARG A 227 -20.91 4.12 12.43
N GLU A 228 -21.79 4.84 11.72
CA GLU A 228 -22.98 4.26 11.06
C GLU A 228 -22.56 3.30 9.95
N VAL A 229 -21.55 3.67 9.15
CA VAL A 229 -21.04 2.81 8.11
C VAL A 229 -20.33 1.57 8.69
N ALA A 230 -19.56 1.72 9.75
CA ALA A 230 -19.00 0.60 10.48
C ALA A 230 -20.11 -0.32 11.01
N ALA A 231 -21.21 0.23 11.56
CA ALA A 231 -22.34 -0.54 12.00
C ALA A 231 -23.06 -1.27 10.85
N GLN A 232 -23.16 -0.65 9.66
CA GLN A 232 -23.70 -1.29 8.46
C GLN A 232 -22.79 -2.42 7.98
N LEU A 233 -21.46 -2.19 7.93
CA LEU A 233 -20.48 -3.21 7.55
C LEU A 233 -20.52 -4.41 8.50
N TRP A 234 -20.74 -4.15 9.80
CA TRP A 234 -20.84 -5.21 10.80
C TRP A 234 -22.01 -6.18 10.54
N ARG A 235 -23.02 -5.73 9.78
CA ARG A 235 -24.16 -6.55 9.34
C ARG A 235 -23.85 -7.40 8.09
N ILE A 236 -22.68 -7.23 7.48
CA ILE A 236 -22.21 -7.98 6.31
C ILE A 236 -21.07 -8.90 6.76
N PRO A 237 -21.37 -10.17 7.13
CA PRO A 237 -20.37 -11.08 7.70
C PRO A 237 -19.14 -11.27 6.83
N THR A 238 -19.31 -11.33 5.49
CA THR A 238 -18.19 -11.45 4.55
C THR A 238 -17.28 -10.22 4.62
N ALA A 239 -17.85 -9.01 4.62
CA ALA A 239 -17.05 -7.77 4.67
C ALA A 239 -16.23 -7.69 5.96
N VAL A 240 -16.84 -7.99 7.12
CA VAL A 240 -16.13 -8.01 8.41
C VAL A 240 -14.98 -9.01 8.42
N ARG A 241 -15.24 -10.26 8.00
CA ARG A 241 -14.22 -11.32 7.97
C ARG A 241 -13.06 -10.96 7.04
N VAL A 242 -13.34 -10.37 5.86
CA VAL A 242 -12.31 -9.90 4.92
C VAL A 242 -11.51 -8.74 5.52
N VAL A 243 -12.15 -7.79 6.21
CA VAL A 243 -11.45 -6.69 6.90
C VAL A 243 -10.53 -7.22 7.98
N VAL A 244 -11.02 -8.12 8.84
CA VAL A 244 -10.21 -8.73 9.92
C VAL A 244 -9.09 -9.58 9.31
N ALA A 245 -9.37 -10.42 8.32
CA ALA A 245 -8.37 -11.24 7.65
C ALA A 245 -7.24 -10.38 7.05
N THR A 246 -7.60 -9.32 6.32
CA THR A 246 -6.60 -8.42 5.72
C THR A 246 -5.81 -7.65 6.78
N ALA A 247 -6.42 -7.26 7.90
CA ALA A 247 -5.72 -6.63 9.01
C ALA A 247 -4.67 -7.57 9.65
N VAL A 248 -5.04 -8.84 9.89
CA VAL A 248 -4.10 -9.87 10.41
C VAL A 248 -2.96 -10.13 9.43
N GLY A 249 -3.25 -10.26 8.13
CA GLY A 249 -2.21 -10.41 7.10
C GLY A 249 -1.29 -9.21 7.01
N SER A 250 -1.85 -8.00 7.01
CA SER A 250 -1.08 -6.75 6.99
C SER A 250 -0.21 -6.56 8.23
N TYR A 251 -0.65 -7.04 9.38
CA TYR A 251 0.15 -7.05 10.61
C TYR A 251 1.48 -7.79 10.41
N TYR A 252 1.44 -9.03 9.90
CA TYR A 252 2.66 -9.77 9.61
C TYR A 252 3.56 -9.03 8.62
N LEU A 253 2.97 -8.53 7.53
CA LEU A 253 3.73 -7.86 6.47
C LEU A 253 4.40 -6.57 6.93
N ALA A 254 3.75 -5.79 7.78
CA ALA A 254 4.32 -4.55 8.32
C ALA A 254 5.51 -4.83 9.25
N GLY A 255 5.40 -5.84 10.11
CA GLY A 255 6.52 -6.30 10.93
C GLY A 255 7.66 -6.83 10.07
N ALA A 256 7.35 -7.71 9.12
CA ALA A 256 8.33 -8.28 8.20
C ALA A 256 9.05 -7.20 7.37
N SER A 257 8.34 -6.22 6.80
CA SER A 257 8.95 -5.14 6.02
C SER A 257 9.90 -4.26 6.83
N SER A 258 9.60 -4.05 8.12
CA SER A 258 10.42 -3.23 9.01
C SER A 258 11.76 -3.90 9.37
N PHE A 259 11.79 -5.23 9.42
CA PHE A 259 12.96 -5.99 9.87
C PHE A 259 13.58 -6.90 8.82
N SER A 260 13.04 -6.96 7.58
CA SER A 260 13.49 -7.88 6.52
C SER A 260 14.96 -7.75 6.17
N VAL A 261 15.47 -6.52 6.00
CA VAL A 261 16.89 -6.28 5.67
C VAL A 261 17.77 -6.65 6.83
N LEU A 262 17.40 -6.23 8.05
CA LEU A 262 18.15 -6.58 9.27
C LEU A 262 18.19 -8.10 9.47
N PHE A 263 17.08 -8.79 9.26
CA PHE A 263 17.02 -10.26 9.28
C PHE A 263 17.93 -10.88 8.23
N ALA A 264 17.87 -10.38 6.98
CA ALA A 264 18.71 -10.93 5.91
C ALA A 264 20.20 -10.75 6.18
N VAL A 265 20.60 -9.59 6.69
CA VAL A 265 22.02 -9.33 7.07
C VAL A 265 22.45 -10.23 8.23
N ALA A 266 21.64 -10.35 9.28
CA ALA A 266 21.96 -11.15 10.45
C ALA A 266 21.93 -12.66 10.14
N ARG A 267 20.90 -13.14 9.43
CA ARG A 267 20.65 -14.58 9.20
C ARG A 267 21.48 -15.17 8.09
N TYR A 268 21.59 -14.47 6.97
CA TYR A 268 22.29 -14.97 5.78
C TYR A 268 23.74 -14.46 5.68
N HIS A 269 24.18 -13.64 6.63
CA HIS A 269 25.52 -13.04 6.67
C HIS A 269 25.91 -12.31 5.38
N VAL A 270 24.94 -11.62 4.78
CA VAL A 270 25.14 -10.84 3.54
C VAL A 270 25.28 -9.36 3.85
N SER A 271 25.87 -8.62 2.93
CA SER A 271 25.93 -7.17 3.05
C SER A 271 24.55 -6.53 2.80
N THR A 272 24.31 -5.35 3.36
CA THR A 272 23.05 -4.60 3.17
C THR A 272 22.68 -4.44 1.70
N PRO A 273 23.58 -4.06 0.76
CA PRO A 273 23.24 -3.96 -0.66
C PRO A 273 22.75 -5.27 -1.28
N VAL A 274 23.29 -6.42 -0.83
CA VAL A 274 22.85 -7.75 -1.30
C VAL A 274 21.47 -8.08 -0.75
N ALA A 275 21.20 -7.75 0.50
CA ALA A 275 19.85 -7.89 1.10
C ALA A 275 18.82 -7.01 0.38
N ASP A 276 19.18 -5.77 0.06
CA ASP A 276 18.33 -4.85 -0.70
C ASP A 276 18.03 -5.38 -2.12
N LEU A 277 19.03 -5.93 -2.79
CA LEU A 277 18.84 -6.56 -4.12
C LEU A 277 17.89 -7.77 -4.03
N ALA A 278 17.99 -8.56 -2.96
CA ALA A 278 17.05 -9.67 -2.72
C ALA A 278 15.60 -9.15 -2.56
N LEU A 279 15.38 -8.05 -1.84
CA LEU A 279 14.05 -7.43 -1.75
C LEU A 279 13.51 -6.97 -3.11
N LEU A 280 14.37 -6.43 -3.98
CA LEU A 280 13.96 -6.09 -5.35
C LEU A 280 13.55 -7.34 -6.14
N ALA A 281 14.26 -8.46 -5.98
CA ALA A 281 13.88 -9.72 -6.60
C ALA A 281 12.52 -10.24 -6.09
N LEU A 282 12.23 -10.08 -4.80
CA LEU A 282 10.90 -10.37 -4.24
C LEU A 282 9.82 -9.50 -4.90
N GLY A 283 10.12 -8.22 -5.15
CA GLY A 283 9.24 -7.30 -5.86
C GLY A 283 8.89 -7.77 -7.28
N VAL A 284 9.86 -8.33 -8.02
CA VAL A 284 9.60 -8.94 -9.34
C VAL A 284 8.67 -10.15 -9.21
N GLY A 285 8.89 -11.00 -8.20
CA GLY A 285 7.98 -12.11 -7.89
C GLY A 285 6.56 -11.62 -7.58
N ALA A 286 6.44 -10.58 -6.76
CA ALA A 286 5.16 -9.98 -6.42
C ALA A 286 4.43 -9.43 -7.65
N LEU A 287 5.14 -8.76 -8.58
CA LEU A 287 4.55 -8.28 -9.83
C LEU A 287 3.99 -9.43 -10.69
N ALA A 288 4.75 -10.51 -10.83
CA ALA A 288 4.27 -11.72 -11.51
C ALA A 288 3.02 -12.30 -10.83
N GLY A 289 3.00 -12.29 -9.49
CA GLY A 289 1.87 -12.71 -8.67
C GLY A 289 0.61 -11.88 -8.90
N VAL A 290 0.71 -10.54 -8.93
CA VAL A 290 -0.43 -9.64 -9.22
C VAL A 290 -1.01 -9.96 -10.60
N ILE A 291 -0.15 -10.13 -11.62
CA ILE A 291 -0.60 -10.45 -12.99
C ILE A 291 -1.31 -11.81 -13.03
N ALA A 292 -0.77 -12.83 -12.37
CA ALA A 292 -1.39 -14.15 -12.28
C ALA A 292 -2.71 -14.11 -11.53
N GLY A 293 -2.75 -13.41 -10.39
CA GLY A 293 -3.95 -13.25 -9.56
C GLY A 293 -5.09 -12.51 -10.29
N SER A 294 -4.76 -11.48 -11.06
CA SER A 294 -5.74 -10.76 -11.89
C SER A 294 -6.37 -11.70 -12.92
N ARG A 295 -5.57 -12.49 -13.63
CA ARG A 295 -6.08 -13.47 -14.61
C ARG A 295 -6.94 -14.55 -13.97
N ILE A 296 -6.57 -15.02 -12.78
CA ILE A 296 -7.36 -16.00 -12.01
C ILE A 296 -8.70 -15.38 -11.59
N SER A 297 -8.67 -14.15 -11.05
CA SER A 297 -9.87 -13.43 -10.64
C SER A 297 -10.84 -13.21 -11.80
N ASP A 298 -10.34 -12.83 -12.98
CA ASP A 298 -11.14 -12.61 -14.19
C ASP A 298 -11.77 -13.89 -14.69
N ARG A 299 -11.04 -15.01 -14.73
CA ARG A 299 -11.56 -16.33 -15.11
C ARG A 299 -12.68 -16.78 -14.19
N LEU A 300 -12.48 -16.69 -12.87
CA LEU A 300 -13.51 -17.06 -11.89
C LEU A 300 -14.76 -16.18 -12.00
N SER A 301 -14.62 -14.93 -12.44
CA SER A 301 -15.78 -14.08 -12.73
C SER A 301 -16.56 -14.54 -13.94
N ALA A 302 -15.87 -14.88 -15.02
CA ALA A 302 -16.48 -15.35 -16.27
C ALA A 302 -17.20 -16.71 -16.09
N GLU A 303 -16.69 -17.57 -15.20
CA GLU A 303 -17.25 -18.89 -14.89
C GLU A 303 -18.37 -18.85 -13.83
N HIS A 304 -18.81 -17.68 -13.37
CA HIS A 304 -19.81 -17.48 -12.30
C HIS A 304 -19.43 -18.12 -10.94
N HIS A 305 -18.14 -18.33 -10.69
CA HIS A 305 -17.61 -18.92 -9.46
C HIS A 305 -16.97 -17.85 -8.55
N ALA A 306 -17.67 -16.74 -8.30
CA ALA A 306 -17.12 -15.60 -7.55
C ALA A 306 -16.70 -15.95 -6.10
N SER A 307 -17.38 -16.89 -5.43
CA SER A 307 -17.03 -17.38 -4.09
C SER A 307 -15.65 -18.05 -4.03
N ARG A 308 -15.24 -18.74 -5.10
CA ARG A 308 -13.90 -19.35 -5.21
C ARG A 308 -12.74 -18.36 -5.18
N ARG A 309 -13.01 -17.07 -5.36
CA ARG A 309 -11.99 -16.01 -5.18
C ARG A 309 -11.45 -15.99 -3.76
N LEU A 310 -12.32 -16.17 -2.76
CA LEU A 310 -11.90 -16.23 -1.36
C LEU A 310 -11.05 -17.47 -1.07
N ASP A 311 -11.38 -18.62 -1.67
CA ASP A 311 -10.58 -19.84 -1.56
C ASP A 311 -9.19 -19.64 -2.18
N ARG A 312 -9.09 -18.98 -3.34
CA ARG A 312 -7.81 -18.68 -3.98
C ARG A 312 -6.99 -17.69 -3.19
N ALA A 313 -7.61 -16.66 -2.62
CA ALA A 313 -6.92 -15.73 -1.73
C ALA A 313 -6.43 -16.44 -0.46
N ALA A 314 -7.23 -17.30 0.15
CA ALA A 314 -6.83 -18.11 1.30
C ALA A 314 -5.63 -19.02 0.97
N GLN A 315 -5.67 -19.71 -0.17
CA GLN A 315 -4.55 -20.53 -0.65
C GLN A 315 -3.29 -19.68 -0.84
N GLY A 316 -3.39 -18.47 -1.39
CA GLY A 316 -2.27 -17.56 -1.55
C GLY A 316 -1.58 -17.23 -0.22
N TYR A 317 -2.33 -16.90 0.83
CA TYR A 317 -1.77 -16.65 2.17
C TYR A 317 -1.12 -17.89 2.78
N VAL A 318 -1.77 -19.06 2.67
CA VAL A 318 -1.21 -20.32 3.18
C VAL A 318 0.06 -20.69 2.42
N LEU A 319 0.07 -20.60 1.08
CA LEU A 319 1.26 -20.85 0.27
C LEU A 319 2.40 -19.90 0.64
N THR A 320 2.10 -18.63 0.91
CA THR A 320 3.11 -17.69 1.40
C THR A 320 3.76 -18.19 2.69
N ALA A 321 2.97 -18.61 3.67
CA ALA A 321 3.49 -19.14 4.92
C ALA A 321 4.32 -20.40 4.70
N VAL A 322 3.83 -21.34 3.86
CA VAL A 322 4.53 -22.61 3.54
C VAL A 322 5.88 -22.35 2.87
N PHE A 323 5.95 -21.43 1.90
CA PHE A 323 7.18 -21.12 1.19
C PHE A 323 8.13 -20.25 2.02
N TRP A 324 7.63 -19.32 2.83
CA TRP A 324 8.51 -18.48 3.65
C TRP A 324 9.11 -19.25 4.84
N LEU A 325 8.43 -20.30 5.34
CA LEU A 325 8.94 -21.09 6.47
C LEU A 325 10.35 -21.67 6.24
N PRO A 326 10.66 -22.38 5.13
CA PRO A 326 12.03 -22.86 4.87
C PRO A 326 13.04 -21.71 4.77
N ALA A 327 12.65 -20.59 4.15
CA ALA A 327 13.53 -19.42 4.02
C ALA A 327 13.94 -18.85 5.38
N LEU A 328 13.05 -18.87 6.38
CA LEU A 328 13.36 -18.40 7.73
C LEU A 328 14.31 -19.36 8.50
N ILE A 329 14.41 -20.62 8.07
CA ILE A 329 15.22 -21.65 8.75
C ILE A 329 16.61 -21.72 8.16
N VAL A 330 16.77 -21.65 6.83
CA VAL A 330 18.08 -21.78 6.16
C VAL A 330 18.99 -20.59 6.48
N HIS A 331 20.32 -20.82 6.33
CA HIS A 331 21.35 -19.80 6.59
C HIS A 331 21.94 -19.24 5.27
N SER A 332 21.45 -19.65 4.11
CA SER A 332 21.94 -19.20 2.81
C SER A 332 20.85 -18.42 2.07
N LEU A 333 21.16 -17.18 1.71
CA LEU A 333 20.26 -16.34 0.90
C LEU A 333 19.96 -16.99 -0.45
N LEU A 334 20.92 -17.63 -1.08
CA LEU A 334 20.74 -18.29 -2.38
C LEU A 334 19.69 -19.42 -2.31
N LEU A 335 19.67 -20.17 -1.20
CA LEU A 335 18.66 -21.20 -0.96
C LEU A 335 17.33 -20.62 -0.53
N ALA A 336 17.32 -19.52 0.23
CA ALA A 336 16.11 -18.85 0.68
C ALA A 336 15.36 -18.14 -0.44
N LEU A 337 16.10 -17.54 -1.38
CA LEU A 337 15.57 -16.60 -2.39
C LEU A 337 14.44 -17.20 -3.25
N PRO A 338 14.53 -18.42 -3.80
CA PRO A 338 13.42 -19.02 -4.56
C PRO A 338 12.14 -19.13 -3.73
N PHE A 339 12.26 -19.57 -2.48
CA PHE A 339 11.11 -19.69 -1.58
C PHE A 339 10.49 -18.33 -1.26
N LEU A 340 11.31 -17.32 -1.01
CA LEU A 340 10.84 -15.95 -0.76
C LEU A 340 10.14 -15.37 -1.98
N ILE A 341 10.69 -15.56 -3.19
CA ILE A 341 10.08 -15.07 -4.44
C ILE A 341 8.72 -15.74 -4.70
N ILE A 342 8.66 -17.08 -4.57
CA ILE A 342 7.41 -17.83 -4.80
C ILE A 342 6.35 -17.41 -3.77
N GLY A 343 6.73 -17.32 -2.49
CA GLY A 343 5.84 -16.85 -1.43
C GLY A 343 5.34 -15.41 -1.68
N SER A 344 6.23 -14.51 -2.11
CA SER A 344 5.85 -13.13 -2.47
C SER A 344 4.90 -13.09 -3.66
N ALA A 345 5.10 -13.94 -4.67
CA ALA A 345 4.17 -14.06 -5.79
C ALA A 345 2.80 -14.60 -5.36
N ALA A 346 2.76 -15.63 -4.50
CA ALA A 346 1.53 -16.18 -3.97
C ALA A 346 0.73 -15.14 -3.17
N LEU A 347 1.42 -14.37 -2.32
CA LEU A 347 0.83 -13.29 -1.55
C LEU A 347 0.26 -12.20 -2.45
N ALA A 348 1.04 -11.71 -3.40
CA ALA A 348 0.63 -10.62 -4.28
C ALA A 348 -0.54 -11.01 -5.21
N ALA A 349 -0.67 -12.29 -5.56
CA ALA A 349 -1.82 -12.80 -6.31
C ALA A 349 -3.15 -12.66 -5.55
N THR A 350 -3.12 -12.51 -4.23
CA THR A 350 -4.34 -12.32 -3.41
C THR A 350 -4.95 -10.93 -3.57
N ILE A 351 -4.15 -9.91 -3.91
CA ILE A 351 -4.57 -8.50 -3.95
C ILE A 351 -5.74 -8.28 -4.90
N PRO A 352 -5.63 -8.55 -6.22
CA PRO A 352 -6.73 -8.29 -7.16
C PRO A 352 -7.95 -9.16 -6.87
N THR A 353 -7.73 -10.33 -6.29
CA THR A 353 -8.81 -11.26 -5.93
C THR A 353 -9.65 -10.69 -4.78
N LEU A 354 -9.00 -10.15 -3.74
CA LEU A 354 -9.69 -9.55 -2.59
C LEU A 354 -10.34 -8.20 -2.95
N ASP A 355 -9.75 -7.43 -3.85
CA ASP A 355 -10.34 -6.19 -4.34
C ASP A 355 -11.67 -6.47 -5.06
N ALA A 356 -11.72 -7.50 -5.90
CA ALA A 356 -12.94 -7.92 -6.56
C ALA A 356 -14.03 -8.38 -5.56
N VAL A 357 -13.67 -9.20 -4.56
CA VAL A 357 -14.60 -9.64 -3.50
C VAL A 357 -15.21 -8.45 -2.76
N ARG A 358 -14.40 -7.45 -2.42
CA ARG A 358 -14.89 -6.25 -1.71
C ARG A 358 -15.92 -5.47 -2.53
N LEU A 359 -15.71 -5.35 -3.83
CA LEU A 359 -16.67 -4.70 -4.73
C LEU A 359 -17.98 -5.46 -4.87
N ASP A 360 -17.95 -6.79 -4.74
CA ASP A 360 -19.13 -7.65 -4.87
C ASP A 360 -20.05 -7.61 -3.63
N VAL A 361 -19.47 -7.45 -2.41
CA VAL A 361 -20.23 -7.57 -1.15
C VAL A 361 -20.55 -6.23 -0.48
N VAL A 362 -19.96 -5.11 -0.95
CA VAL A 362 -20.22 -3.79 -0.38
C VAL A 362 -21.12 -2.99 -1.31
N PRO A 363 -22.29 -2.51 -0.83
CA PRO A 363 -23.18 -1.67 -1.61
C PRO A 363 -22.49 -0.44 -2.18
N PRO A 364 -22.75 -0.05 -3.44
CA PRO A 364 -22.10 1.08 -4.10
C PRO A 364 -22.15 2.40 -3.30
N ALA A 365 -23.28 2.65 -2.63
CA ALA A 365 -23.52 3.87 -1.86
C ALA A 365 -22.52 4.07 -0.69
N ILE A 366 -22.00 2.98 -0.11
CA ILE A 366 -21.11 3.05 1.07
C ILE A 366 -19.68 2.60 0.80
N ARG A 367 -19.32 2.21 -0.44
CA ARG A 367 -17.97 1.67 -0.78
C ARG A 367 -16.82 2.56 -0.30
N GLY A 368 -16.90 3.86 -0.54
CA GLY A 368 -15.82 4.77 -0.14
C GLY A 368 -15.58 4.82 1.37
N ARG A 369 -16.66 4.76 2.16
CA ARG A 369 -16.56 4.77 3.63
C ARG A 369 -16.19 3.41 4.18
N ALA A 370 -16.66 2.34 3.57
CA ALA A 370 -16.24 0.97 3.88
C ALA A 370 -14.72 0.82 3.69
N GLU A 371 -14.19 1.42 2.63
CA GLU A 371 -12.75 1.48 2.39
C GLU A 371 -12.00 2.30 3.46
N ALA A 372 -12.59 3.39 3.94
CA ALA A 372 -12.00 4.16 5.04
C ALA A 372 -11.95 3.34 6.36
N VAL A 373 -13.01 2.59 6.68
CA VAL A 373 -13.04 1.70 7.86
C VAL A 373 -11.98 0.60 7.72
N ARG A 374 -11.87 -0.02 6.53
CA ARG A 374 -10.85 -1.02 6.25
C ARG A 374 -9.44 -0.46 6.39
N THR A 375 -9.19 0.72 5.83
CA THR A 375 -7.88 1.39 5.87
C THR A 375 -7.49 1.72 7.31
N LEU A 376 -8.45 2.17 8.13
CA LEU A 376 -8.21 2.42 9.55
C LEU A 376 -7.84 1.12 10.29
N ALA A 377 -8.61 0.05 10.10
CA ALA A 377 -8.35 -1.25 10.74
C ALA A 377 -6.96 -1.79 10.35
N ARG A 378 -6.60 -1.66 9.07
CA ARG A 378 -5.30 -2.03 8.54
C ARG A 378 -4.18 -1.17 9.14
N ALA A 379 -4.35 0.16 9.20
CA ALA A 379 -3.34 1.08 9.74
C ALA A 379 -3.05 0.80 11.23
N LEU A 380 -4.08 0.49 12.02
CA LEU A 380 -3.91 0.12 13.42
C LEU A 380 -3.14 -1.21 13.56
N ALA A 381 -3.46 -2.20 12.73
CA ALA A 381 -2.76 -3.48 12.72
C ALA A 381 -1.29 -3.30 12.28
N GLU A 382 -1.04 -2.61 11.19
CA GLU A 382 0.29 -2.32 10.68
C GLU A 382 1.13 -1.52 11.67
N GLY A 383 0.52 -0.54 12.34
CA GLY A 383 1.22 0.30 13.32
C GLY A 383 1.72 -0.45 14.56
N GLY A 384 0.97 -1.45 15.03
CA GLY A 384 1.38 -2.27 16.18
C GLY A 384 2.45 -3.33 15.85
N ALA A 385 2.54 -3.74 14.61
CA ALA A 385 3.36 -4.89 14.21
C ALA A 385 4.87 -4.71 14.45
N PRO A 386 5.53 -3.61 14.06
CA PRO A 386 6.97 -3.45 14.27
C PRO A 386 7.35 -3.48 15.75
N LEU A 387 6.49 -2.94 16.62
CA LEU A 387 6.71 -2.97 18.07
C LEU A 387 6.72 -4.39 18.60
N VAL A 388 5.73 -5.21 18.22
CA VAL A 388 5.65 -6.60 18.66
C VAL A 388 6.79 -7.45 18.09
N PHE A 389 7.16 -7.26 16.80
CA PHE A 389 8.33 -7.92 16.22
C PHE A 389 9.61 -7.59 16.97
N GLY A 390 9.87 -6.30 17.23
CA GLY A 390 11.04 -5.86 18.01
C GLY A 390 11.05 -6.39 19.43
N ALA A 391 9.90 -6.38 20.13
CA ALA A 391 9.78 -6.90 21.48
C ALA A 391 9.98 -8.43 21.53
N VAL A 392 9.36 -9.20 20.62
CA VAL A 392 9.55 -10.66 20.55
C VAL A 392 11.00 -10.98 20.25
N ALA A 393 11.63 -10.27 19.31
CA ALA A 393 13.03 -10.47 18.98
C ALA A 393 13.96 -10.20 20.18
N ALA A 394 13.70 -9.14 20.92
CA ALA A 394 14.47 -8.80 22.12
C ALA A 394 14.29 -9.82 23.25
N LEU A 395 13.05 -10.28 23.49
CA LEU A 395 12.74 -11.28 24.53
C LEU A 395 13.30 -12.67 24.21
N ALA A 396 13.35 -13.04 22.94
CA ALA A 396 13.91 -14.33 22.52
C ALA A 396 15.41 -14.43 22.79
N GLY A 397 16.15 -13.31 22.83
CA GLY A 397 17.59 -13.30 23.09
C GLY A 397 18.42 -14.01 22.02
N GLY A 398 19.65 -14.41 22.36
CA GLY A 398 20.48 -15.20 21.45
C GLY A 398 21.13 -14.41 20.28
N GLY A 399 21.10 -13.10 20.34
CA GLY A 399 21.57 -12.22 19.26
C GLY A 399 20.49 -11.91 18.21
N ASP A 400 20.84 -11.03 17.28
CA ASP A 400 19.89 -10.53 16.27
C ASP A 400 19.39 -11.62 15.32
N ASP A 401 20.23 -12.56 14.94
CA ASP A 401 19.87 -13.68 14.08
C ASP A 401 18.72 -14.51 14.73
N HIS A 402 18.96 -15.02 15.94
CA HIS A 402 17.99 -15.86 16.64
C HIS A 402 16.73 -15.08 17.02
N GLY A 403 16.89 -13.88 17.60
CA GLY A 403 15.78 -13.07 18.04
C GLY A 403 14.81 -12.71 16.91
N LEU A 404 15.35 -12.24 15.78
CA LEU A 404 14.54 -11.93 14.61
C LEU A 404 13.92 -13.17 14.00
N GLN A 405 14.66 -14.29 13.91
CA GLN A 405 14.10 -15.56 13.44
C GLN A 405 12.87 -15.98 14.25
N VAL A 406 12.96 -15.92 15.58
CA VAL A 406 11.83 -16.23 16.47
C VAL A 406 10.66 -15.28 16.23
N ALA A 407 10.91 -13.98 16.08
CA ALA A 407 9.86 -13.01 15.80
C ALA A 407 9.10 -13.32 14.50
N PHE A 408 9.84 -13.62 13.43
CA PHE A 408 9.24 -14.01 12.14
C PHE A 408 8.47 -15.34 12.25
N LEU A 409 9.02 -16.36 12.92
CA LEU A 409 8.38 -17.67 13.07
C LEU A 409 7.12 -17.63 13.95
N VAL A 410 7.14 -16.90 15.06
CA VAL A 410 6.00 -16.77 15.98
C VAL A 410 4.84 -16.02 15.33
N THR A 411 5.12 -15.07 14.46
CA THR A 411 4.09 -14.27 13.76
C THR A 411 3.62 -14.89 12.45
N LEU A 412 4.40 -15.79 11.84
CA LEU A 412 4.08 -16.46 10.57
C LEU A 412 2.70 -17.16 10.56
N PRO A 413 2.24 -17.84 11.65
CA PRO A 413 0.90 -18.42 11.71
C PRO A 413 -0.22 -17.42 11.49
N GLY A 414 0.03 -16.10 11.65
CA GLY A 414 -0.91 -15.05 11.29
C GLY A 414 -1.33 -15.09 9.82
N LEU A 415 -0.42 -15.49 8.91
CA LEU A 415 -0.78 -15.67 7.49
C LEU A 415 -1.73 -16.86 7.29
N VAL A 416 -1.52 -17.95 8.03
CA VAL A 416 -2.41 -19.12 7.99
C VAL A 416 -3.78 -18.76 8.58
N ALA A 417 -3.79 -18.01 9.68
CA ALA A 417 -5.03 -17.50 10.29
C ALA A 417 -5.79 -16.58 9.31
N THR A 418 -5.08 -15.74 8.57
CA THR A 418 -5.67 -14.93 7.47
C THR A 418 -6.35 -15.83 6.43
N GLY A 419 -5.68 -16.88 5.98
CA GLY A 419 -6.26 -17.87 5.06
C GLY A 419 -7.53 -18.52 5.63
N ALA A 420 -7.49 -18.95 6.88
CA ALA A 420 -8.65 -19.55 7.56
C ALA A 420 -9.84 -18.57 7.66
N LEU A 421 -9.59 -17.31 8.00
CA LEU A 421 -10.62 -16.26 8.05
C LEU A 421 -11.24 -16.00 6.67
N LEU A 422 -10.45 -16.04 5.60
CA LEU A 422 -10.94 -15.90 4.23
C LEU A 422 -11.80 -17.09 3.80
N LEU A 423 -11.44 -18.32 4.16
CA LEU A 423 -12.29 -19.50 3.94
C LEU A 423 -13.63 -19.39 4.69
N LEU A 424 -13.60 -18.89 5.94
CA LEU A 424 -14.81 -18.61 6.69
C LEU A 424 -15.67 -17.50 6.06
N ALA A 425 -15.03 -16.50 5.43
CA ALA A 425 -15.73 -15.45 4.68
C ALA A 425 -16.44 -16.04 3.44
N GLY A 426 -15.85 -17.03 2.78
CA GLY A 426 -16.45 -17.72 1.63
C GLY A 426 -17.81 -18.34 1.93
N ARG A 427 -18.05 -18.80 3.18
CA ARG A 427 -19.34 -19.41 3.58
C ARG A 427 -20.53 -18.44 3.57
N SER A 428 -20.30 -17.15 3.73
CA SER A 428 -21.35 -16.12 3.74
C SER A 428 -21.40 -15.31 2.44
N PHE A 429 -20.42 -15.49 1.55
CA PHE A 429 -20.21 -14.61 0.39
C PHE A 429 -21.42 -14.58 -0.57
N ASP A 430 -21.96 -15.75 -0.95
CA ASP A 430 -23.04 -15.80 -1.93
C ASP A 430 -24.32 -15.15 -1.41
N GLY A 431 -24.63 -15.33 -0.12
CA GLY A 431 -25.79 -14.70 0.53
C GLY A 431 -25.62 -13.17 0.65
N ASP A 432 -24.43 -12.69 1.01
CA ASP A 432 -24.16 -11.25 1.13
C ASP A 432 -24.14 -10.58 -0.24
N ARG A 433 -23.59 -11.24 -1.26
CA ARG A 433 -23.58 -10.78 -2.65
C ARG A 433 -24.99 -10.67 -3.22
N GLN A 434 -25.84 -11.67 -2.97
CA GLN A 434 -27.22 -11.65 -3.46
C GLN A 434 -28.00 -10.48 -2.88
N ARG A 435 -27.85 -10.17 -1.58
CA ARG A 435 -28.48 -9.01 -0.95
C ARG A 435 -28.10 -7.68 -1.62
N VAL A 436 -26.83 -7.54 -2.07
CA VAL A 436 -26.38 -6.35 -2.79
C VAL A 436 -26.98 -6.28 -4.19
N LEU A 437 -27.14 -7.41 -4.87
CA LEU A 437 -27.77 -7.46 -6.19
C LEU A 437 -29.27 -7.12 -6.11
N ASP A 438 -29.98 -7.67 -5.12
CA ASP A 438 -31.40 -7.41 -4.89
C ASP A 438 -31.65 -5.93 -4.57
N ALA A 439 -30.83 -5.33 -3.66
CA ALA A 439 -30.93 -3.92 -3.33
C ALA A 439 -30.67 -2.99 -4.54
N ASN A 440 -29.74 -3.36 -5.43
CA ASN A 440 -29.48 -2.58 -6.65
C ASN A 440 -30.61 -2.74 -7.70
N ALA A 441 -31.34 -3.84 -7.70
CA ALA A 441 -32.48 -4.04 -8.58
C ALA A 441 -33.69 -3.20 -8.13
N ASP A 442 -33.92 -3.11 -6.82
CA ASP A 442 -34.97 -2.28 -6.21
C ASP A 442 -34.76 -0.78 -6.45
N ASP A 443 -33.49 -0.30 -6.44
CA ASP A 443 -33.13 1.10 -6.71
C ASP A 443 -33.25 1.46 -8.21
N ALA A 444 -33.33 0.49 -9.10
CA ALA A 444 -33.39 0.69 -10.57
C ALA A 444 -34.81 0.60 -11.15
N GLY A 445 -35.79 0.13 -10.37
CA GLY A 445 -37.22 0.04 -10.72
C GLY A 445 -38.03 1.16 -10.17
#